data_47e16fca83a2c5cd341fc076c85a6ab9
#
_entry.id   47e16fca83a2c5cd341fc076c85a6ab9
#
_cell.length_a   1.000
_cell.length_b   1.000
_cell.length_c   1.000
_cell.angle_alpha   90.00
_cell.angle_beta   90.00
_cell.angle_gamma   90.00
#
_symmetry.space_group_name_H-M   'P 1'
#
loop_
_entity.id
_entity.type
_entity.pdbx_description
1 polymer ?
#
loop_
_entity_poly.entity_id
_entity_poly.type
_entity_poly.pdbx_seq_one_letter_code
_entity_poly.pdbx_strand_id
1 'polypeptide(L)'
;MNIGIYIYDNAEVLDFSGPYEVFTTANRVCSPSPFNVFLIAENLQPVKARSGFNVLPHYDIANHPKLDVLIVVGGDHTQEINNQLAIDWISQQGQTVPLITSVCTGAFLLAKADILQAHKATTHWEDITDLRQQFPRLEVLENVRWVKDGNRISSGGISAGIDMSLFIVSELTSIETAEATAKQMEFRWQRN
;
A
#
# COMPACT_ATOMS: atom_id res chain seq x y z
N MET A 1 8.06 1.05 14.40
CA MET A 1 6.82 0.50 13.79
C MET A 1 7.20 -0.32 12.57
N ASN A 2 6.54 -1.47 12.38
CA ASN A 2 6.79 -2.38 11.26
C ASN A 2 5.84 -2.07 10.10
N ILE A 3 6.41 -1.69 8.96
CA ILE A 3 5.70 -1.37 7.73
C ILE A 3 5.94 -2.50 6.74
N GLY A 4 4.94 -3.34 6.52
CA GLY A 4 4.99 -4.41 5.53
C GLY A 4 4.35 -3.97 4.22
N ILE A 5 5.05 -4.14 3.12
CA ILE A 5 4.57 -3.85 1.77
C ILE A 5 4.41 -5.18 1.03
N TYR A 6 3.18 -5.57 0.73
CA TYR A 6 2.88 -6.80 0.01
C TYR A 6 3.06 -6.61 -1.48
N ILE A 7 3.91 -7.46 -2.07
CA ILE A 7 4.26 -7.47 -3.50
C ILE A 7 4.00 -8.84 -4.12
N TYR A 8 3.73 -8.87 -5.42
CA TYR A 8 3.43 -10.06 -6.20
C TYR A 8 3.88 -9.91 -7.65
N ASP A 9 3.86 -10.97 -8.44
CA ASP A 9 4.24 -10.92 -9.85
C ASP A 9 3.37 -9.95 -10.65
N ASN A 10 3.99 -9.12 -11.50
CA ASN A 10 3.38 -8.01 -12.22
C ASN A 10 2.90 -6.82 -11.35
N ALA A 11 3.32 -6.74 -10.07
CA ALA A 11 3.12 -5.53 -9.28
C ALA A 11 3.75 -4.30 -9.96
N GLU A 12 3.09 -3.15 -9.88
CA GLU A 12 3.60 -1.89 -10.40
C GLU A 12 4.79 -1.42 -9.57
N VAL A 13 5.92 -1.13 -10.23
CA VAL A 13 7.20 -0.87 -9.52
C VAL A 13 7.10 0.30 -8.56
N LEU A 14 6.48 1.41 -8.97
CA LEU A 14 6.42 2.59 -8.11
C LEU A 14 5.39 2.43 -6.98
N ASP A 15 4.44 1.50 -7.09
CA ASP A 15 3.44 1.23 -6.04
C ASP A 15 4.08 0.65 -4.77
N PHE A 16 5.19 -0.09 -4.89
CA PHE A 16 5.94 -0.56 -3.73
C PHE A 16 7.19 0.28 -3.44
N SER A 17 7.93 0.69 -4.46
CA SER A 17 9.18 1.43 -4.26
C SER A 17 8.93 2.86 -3.76
N GLY A 18 7.83 3.50 -4.19
CA GLY A 18 7.42 4.82 -3.72
C GLY A 18 7.17 4.86 -2.21
N PRO A 19 6.24 4.05 -1.66
CA PRO A 19 6.06 3.92 -0.23
C PRO A 19 7.32 3.49 0.52
N TYR A 20 8.07 2.51 -0.01
CA TYR A 20 9.32 2.05 0.59
C TYR A 20 10.31 3.21 0.78
N GLU A 21 10.52 4.01 -0.27
CA GLU A 21 11.41 5.17 -0.22
C GLU A 21 10.91 6.25 0.75
N VAL A 22 9.60 6.51 0.82
CA VAL A 22 9.03 7.48 1.77
C VAL A 22 9.38 7.11 3.22
N PHE A 23 9.07 5.87 3.65
CA PHE A 23 9.29 5.46 5.03
C PHE A 23 10.77 5.32 5.37
N THR A 24 11.61 4.88 4.43
CA THR A 24 13.07 4.80 4.64
C THR A 24 13.70 6.19 4.65
N THR A 25 13.19 7.13 3.87
CA THR A 25 13.65 8.55 3.92
C THR A 25 13.20 9.22 5.22
N ALA A 26 11.98 8.93 5.72
CA ALA A 26 11.55 9.40 7.04
C ALA A 26 12.50 8.95 8.16
N ASN A 27 13.05 7.73 8.07
CA ASN A 27 14.08 7.26 9.01
C ASN A 27 15.38 8.08 8.98
N ARG A 28 15.73 8.66 7.81
CA ARG A 28 16.93 9.49 7.68
C ARG A 28 16.76 10.89 8.27
N VAL A 29 15.53 11.40 8.29
CA VAL A 29 15.24 12.76 8.77
C VAL A 29 14.72 12.79 10.21
N CYS A 30 14.44 11.62 10.79
CA CYS A 30 13.92 11.47 12.15
C CYS A 30 14.87 10.65 13.03
N SER A 31 15.11 11.07 14.25
CA SER A 31 15.93 10.33 15.21
C SER A 31 15.18 10.20 16.55
N PRO A 32 15.01 8.98 17.08
CA PRO A 32 15.38 7.69 16.50
C PRO A 32 14.53 7.34 15.26
N SER A 33 15.05 6.46 14.39
CA SER A 33 14.35 5.98 13.19
C SER A 33 13.03 5.28 13.55
N PRO A 34 11.86 5.78 13.11
CA PRO A 34 10.58 5.27 13.59
C PRO A 34 10.10 3.98 12.90
N PHE A 35 10.60 3.67 11.68
CA PHE A 35 10.04 2.63 10.83
C PHE A 35 11.04 1.51 10.52
N ASN A 36 10.58 0.27 10.62
CA ASN A 36 11.22 -0.91 10.04
C ASN A 36 10.41 -1.31 8.81
N VAL A 37 10.97 -1.11 7.59
CA VAL A 37 10.26 -1.25 6.31
C VAL A 37 10.74 -2.49 5.59
N PHE A 38 9.81 -3.31 5.12
CA PHE A 38 10.17 -4.53 4.41
C PHE A 38 9.10 -4.95 3.40
N LEU A 39 9.56 -5.65 2.37
CA LEU A 39 8.71 -6.27 1.34
C LEU A 39 8.31 -7.67 1.78
N ILE A 40 7.05 -8.01 1.58
CA ILE A 40 6.47 -9.32 1.83
C ILE A 40 5.92 -9.86 0.51
N ALA A 41 6.14 -11.15 0.22
CA ALA A 41 5.53 -11.84 -0.91
C ALA A 41 4.99 -13.21 -0.46
N GLU A 42 4.31 -13.91 -1.34
CA GLU A 42 3.80 -15.27 -1.04
C GLU A 42 4.92 -16.20 -0.55
N ASN A 43 6.09 -16.10 -1.16
CA ASN A 43 7.28 -16.87 -0.81
C ASN A 43 8.55 -16.02 -1.02
N LEU A 44 9.72 -16.58 -0.66
CA LEU A 44 11.01 -15.85 -0.75
C LEU A 44 11.67 -15.89 -2.13
N GLN A 45 10.97 -16.38 -3.17
CA GLN A 45 11.50 -16.33 -4.53
C GLN A 45 11.45 -14.89 -5.08
N PRO A 46 12.31 -14.55 -6.07
CA PRO A 46 12.26 -13.26 -6.72
C PRO A 46 10.88 -13.00 -7.34
N VAL A 47 10.25 -11.90 -6.96
CA VAL A 47 9.04 -11.39 -7.59
C VAL A 47 9.41 -10.72 -8.90
N LYS A 48 8.73 -11.07 -9.98
CA LYS A 48 8.85 -10.42 -11.29
C LYS A 48 7.82 -9.30 -11.39
N ALA A 49 8.17 -8.13 -10.91
CA ALA A 49 7.34 -6.95 -11.05
C ALA A 49 7.21 -6.52 -12.51
N ARG A 50 6.41 -5.49 -12.76
CA ARG A 50 6.07 -5.02 -14.12
C ARG A 50 7.32 -4.80 -14.97
N SER A 51 7.21 -5.09 -16.26
CA SER A 51 8.30 -4.96 -17.26
C SER A 51 9.56 -5.78 -16.92
N GLY A 52 9.42 -6.84 -16.10
CA GLY A 52 10.50 -7.75 -15.77
C GLY A 52 11.46 -7.24 -14.70
N PHE A 53 11.07 -6.22 -13.93
CA PHE A 53 11.85 -5.77 -12.79
C PHE A 53 11.84 -6.83 -11.69
N ASN A 54 12.99 -7.43 -11.40
CA ASN A 54 13.11 -8.45 -10.35
C ASN A 54 13.39 -7.82 -9.00
N VAL A 55 12.65 -8.26 -7.98
CA VAL A 55 12.82 -7.81 -6.61
C VAL A 55 12.75 -8.98 -5.64
N LEU A 56 13.65 -9.02 -4.67
CA LEU A 56 13.64 -10.03 -3.60
C LEU A 56 12.81 -9.52 -2.42
N PRO A 57 11.80 -10.26 -1.96
CA PRO A 57 11.11 -9.95 -0.72
C PRO A 57 12.04 -10.19 0.48
N HIS A 58 11.79 -9.48 1.59
CA HIS A 58 12.48 -9.69 2.85
C HIS A 58 11.88 -10.85 3.65
N TYR A 59 10.56 -11.04 3.51
CA TYR A 59 9.77 -12.04 4.22
C TYR A 59 8.73 -12.67 3.30
N ASP A 60 8.26 -13.84 3.67
CA ASP A 60 7.06 -14.45 3.10
C ASP A 60 5.83 -14.21 3.99
N ILE A 61 4.64 -14.54 3.43
CA ILE A 61 3.36 -14.37 4.15
C ILE A 61 3.23 -15.29 5.37
N ALA A 62 3.99 -16.37 5.46
CA ALA A 62 3.95 -17.30 6.58
C ALA A 62 4.86 -16.89 7.74
N ASN A 63 5.91 -16.09 7.47
CA ASN A 63 6.95 -15.80 8.43
C ASN A 63 7.47 -14.36 8.28
N HIS A 64 6.79 -13.42 8.91
CA HIS A 64 7.16 -12.00 8.96
C HIS A 64 6.92 -11.41 10.35
N PRO A 65 7.57 -10.31 10.73
CA PRO A 65 7.28 -9.60 11.97
C PRO A 65 5.81 -9.16 12.05
N LYS A 66 5.29 -9.01 13.28
CA LYS A 66 3.96 -8.38 13.48
C LYS A 66 3.95 -6.99 12.83
N LEU A 67 2.90 -6.71 12.06
CA LEU A 67 2.75 -5.46 11.32
C LEU A 67 2.02 -4.40 12.13
N ASP A 68 2.48 -3.15 12.01
CA ASP A 68 1.75 -1.96 12.44
C ASP A 68 1.00 -1.32 11.25
N VAL A 69 1.59 -1.43 10.05
CA VAL A 69 0.98 -0.99 8.78
C VAL A 69 1.18 -2.08 7.74
N LEU A 70 0.12 -2.39 7.00
CA LEU A 70 0.17 -3.19 5.78
C LEU A 70 -0.17 -2.30 4.58
N ILE A 71 0.67 -2.34 3.56
CA ILE A 71 0.45 -1.69 2.26
C ILE A 71 0.31 -2.80 1.21
N VAL A 72 -0.86 -2.89 0.59
CA VAL A 72 -1.13 -3.81 -0.52
C VAL A 72 -1.02 -3.03 -1.82
N VAL A 73 -0.06 -3.39 -2.66
CA VAL A 73 0.24 -2.66 -3.90
C VAL A 73 -0.63 -3.13 -5.07
N GLY A 74 -0.69 -2.31 -6.11
CA GLY A 74 -1.36 -2.66 -7.35
C GLY A 74 -0.40 -3.12 -8.44
N GLY A 75 -0.91 -3.17 -9.66
CA GLY A 75 -0.28 -3.66 -10.85
C GLY A 75 -1.26 -4.46 -11.70
N ASP A 76 -0.81 -5.45 -12.45
CA ASP A 76 -1.71 -6.43 -13.04
C ASP A 76 -2.11 -7.45 -11.98
N HIS A 77 -3.23 -7.18 -11.34
CA HIS A 77 -3.78 -7.96 -10.23
C HIS A 77 -4.65 -9.15 -10.65
N THR A 78 -4.80 -9.40 -11.97
CA THR A 78 -5.77 -10.37 -12.51
C THR A 78 -5.52 -11.81 -12.05
N GLN A 79 -4.28 -12.18 -11.83
CA GLN A 79 -3.93 -13.48 -11.24
C GLN A 79 -4.00 -13.43 -9.71
N GLU A 80 -3.48 -12.37 -9.12
CA GLU A 80 -3.36 -12.26 -7.67
C GLU A 80 -4.71 -12.17 -6.95
N ILE A 81 -5.72 -11.57 -7.55
CA ILE A 81 -7.08 -11.53 -6.99
C ILE A 81 -7.73 -12.93 -6.86
N ASN A 82 -7.21 -13.90 -7.60
CA ASN A 82 -7.64 -15.30 -7.57
C ASN A 82 -6.68 -16.20 -6.76
N ASN A 83 -5.60 -15.64 -6.22
CA ASN A 83 -4.67 -16.34 -5.35
C ASN A 83 -5.26 -16.43 -3.94
N GLN A 84 -5.95 -17.54 -3.65
CA GLN A 84 -6.67 -17.72 -2.39
C GLN A 84 -5.75 -17.61 -1.18
N LEU A 85 -4.50 -18.10 -1.27
CA LEU A 85 -3.52 -18.02 -0.18
C LEU A 85 -3.21 -16.56 0.19
N ALA A 86 -2.98 -15.72 -0.81
CA ALA A 86 -2.73 -14.30 -0.60
C ALA A 86 -3.96 -13.57 -0.05
N ILE A 87 -5.15 -13.85 -0.61
CA ILE A 87 -6.41 -13.23 -0.16
C ILE A 87 -6.73 -13.62 1.29
N ASP A 88 -6.57 -14.88 1.66
CA ASP A 88 -6.79 -15.35 3.03
C ASP A 88 -5.81 -14.71 4.01
N TRP A 89 -4.52 -14.59 3.62
CA TRP A 89 -3.53 -13.90 4.43
C TRP A 89 -3.88 -12.42 4.61
N ILE A 90 -4.23 -11.69 3.53
CA ILE A 90 -4.66 -10.29 3.61
C ILE A 90 -5.87 -10.16 4.55
N SER A 91 -6.86 -11.05 4.43
CA SER A 91 -8.04 -11.08 5.30
C SER A 91 -7.68 -11.28 6.78
N GLN A 92 -6.75 -12.18 7.08
CA GLN A 92 -6.24 -12.40 8.44
C GLN A 92 -5.52 -11.15 8.99
N GLN A 93 -4.68 -10.50 8.16
CA GLN A 93 -4.04 -9.24 8.55
C GLN A 93 -5.08 -8.16 8.87
N GLY A 94 -6.21 -8.15 8.16
CA GLY A 94 -7.33 -7.24 8.41
C GLY A 94 -7.87 -7.24 9.82
N GLN A 95 -7.70 -8.34 10.55
CA GLN A 95 -8.17 -8.51 11.93
C GLN A 95 -7.19 -7.98 12.98
N THR A 96 -5.90 -7.87 12.64
CA THR A 96 -4.83 -7.62 13.62
C THR A 96 -3.99 -6.40 13.35
N VAL A 97 -3.84 -5.99 12.08
CA VAL A 97 -3.01 -4.85 11.68
C VAL A 97 -3.79 -3.55 11.91
N PRO A 98 -3.23 -2.61 12.71
CA PRO A 98 -3.92 -1.37 13.05
C PRO A 98 -4.26 -0.49 11.85
N LEU A 99 -3.39 -0.43 10.84
CA LEU A 99 -3.58 0.39 9.64
C LEU A 99 -3.34 -0.45 8.38
N ILE A 100 -4.36 -0.57 7.54
CA ILE A 100 -4.24 -1.26 6.25
C ILE A 100 -4.50 -0.30 5.11
N THR A 101 -3.62 -0.35 4.12
CA THR A 101 -3.64 0.59 3.01
C THR A 101 -3.48 -0.11 1.67
N SER A 102 -3.93 0.52 0.61
CA SER A 102 -3.68 0.07 -0.75
C SER A 102 -3.18 1.20 -1.65
N VAL A 103 -2.38 0.82 -2.63
CA VAL A 103 -1.99 1.69 -3.75
C VAL A 103 -2.58 1.11 -5.01
N CYS A 104 -3.13 1.97 -5.90
CA CYS A 104 -3.59 1.55 -7.23
C CYS A 104 -4.63 0.41 -7.14
N THR A 105 -4.49 -0.62 -7.98
CA THR A 105 -5.35 -1.81 -8.00
C THR A 105 -5.22 -2.73 -6.78
N GLY A 106 -4.33 -2.43 -5.83
CA GLY A 106 -4.31 -3.08 -4.53
C GLY A 106 -5.64 -2.97 -3.76
N ALA A 107 -6.46 -1.97 -4.09
CA ALA A 107 -7.82 -1.82 -3.56
C ALA A 107 -8.73 -3.02 -3.90
N PHE A 108 -8.54 -3.65 -5.07
CA PHE A 108 -9.29 -4.87 -5.46
C PHE A 108 -8.95 -6.05 -4.54
N LEU A 109 -7.67 -6.20 -4.18
CA LEU A 109 -7.25 -7.27 -3.28
C LEU A 109 -7.81 -7.06 -1.88
N LEU A 110 -7.79 -5.83 -1.37
CA LEU A 110 -8.41 -5.49 -0.08
C LEU A 110 -9.93 -5.69 -0.10
N ALA A 111 -10.60 -5.32 -1.19
CA ALA A 111 -12.04 -5.53 -1.35
C ALA A 111 -12.39 -7.02 -1.42
N LYS A 112 -11.60 -7.82 -2.16
CA LYS A 112 -11.75 -9.28 -2.26
C LYS A 112 -11.53 -9.98 -0.93
N ALA A 113 -10.62 -9.47 -0.11
CA ALA A 113 -10.32 -9.96 1.24
C ALA A 113 -11.32 -9.46 2.32
N ASP A 114 -12.41 -8.81 1.90
CA ASP A 114 -13.44 -8.24 2.79
C ASP A 114 -12.94 -7.14 3.76
N ILE A 115 -11.82 -6.50 3.44
CA ILE A 115 -11.22 -5.44 4.28
C ILE A 115 -11.92 -4.09 4.08
N LEU A 116 -12.40 -3.80 2.86
CA LEU A 116 -12.99 -2.52 2.48
C LEU A 116 -14.52 -2.50 2.50
N GLN A 117 -15.18 -3.44 3.18
CA GLN A 117 -16.65 -3.51 3.21
C GLN A 117 -17.31 -2.17 3.58
N ALA A 118 -18.14 -1.62 2.69
CA ALA A 118 -18.86 -0.36 2.87
C ALA A 118 -17.99 0.86 3.23
N HIS A 119 -16.68 0.78 2.97
CA HIS A 119 -15.75 1.90 3.15
C HIS A 119 -15.69 2.79 1.91
N LYS A 120 -15.23 4.03 2.12
CA LYS A 120 -14.76 4.89 1.05
C LYS A 120 -13.41 4.37 0.56
N ALA A 121 -13.28 4.25 -0.77
CA ALA A 121 -12.04 3.79 -1.39
C ALA A 121 -11.78 4.51 -2.70
N THR A 122 -10.54 4.49 -3.15
CA THR A 122 -10.14 4.88 -4.49
C THR A 122 -9.16 3.86 -5.06
N THR A 123 -8.91 3.93 -6.36
CA THR A 123 -7.95 3.09 -7.07
C THR A 123 -7.34 3.88 -8.22
N HIS A 124 -6.59 3.23 -9.10
CA HIS A 124 -6.12 3.85 -10.34
C HIS A 124 -7.31 4.37 -11.16
N TRP A 125 -7.14 5.51 -11.81
CA TRP A 125 -8.24 6.20 -12.51
C TRP A 125 -8.90 5.36 -13.60
N GLU A 126 -8.13 4.52 -14.30
CA GLU A 126 -8.67 3.61 -15.33
C GLU A 126 -9.57 2.53 -14.73
N ASP A 127 -9.34 2.13 -13.47
CA ASP A 127 -9.99 0.99 -12.81
C ASP A 127 -11.15 1.41 -11.89
N ILE A 128 -11.48 2.70 -11.81
CA ILE A 128 -12.57 3.22 -10.95
C ILE A 128 -13.92 2.56 -11.27
N THR A 129 -14.24 2.45 -12.56
CA THR A 129 -15.50 1.86 -13.00
C THR A 129 -15.58 0.37 -12.65
N ASP A 130 -14.48 -0.35 -12.85
CA ASP A 130 -14.41 -1.79 -12.59
C ASP A 130 -14.48 -2.07 -11.09
N LEU A 131 -13.83 -1.26 -10.25
CA LEU A 131 -13.93 -1.39 -8.79
C LEU A 131 -15.38 -1.20 -8.30
N ARG A 132 -16.08 -0.19 -8.82
CA ARG A 132 -17.50 0.04 -8.51
C ARG A 132 -18.41 -1.13 -8.92
N GLN A 133 -18.17 -1.71 -10.09
CA GLN A 133 -18.98 -2.81 -10.61
C GLN A 133 -18.74 -4.11 -9.86
N GLN A 134 -17.48 -4.44 -9.56
CA GLN A 134 -17.12 -5.69 -8.88
C GLN A 134 -17.46 -5.64 -7.38
N PHE A 135 -17.40 -4.47 -6.76
CA PHE A 135 -17.62 -4.30 -5.32
C PHE A 135 -18.65 -3.19 -5.03
N PRO A 136 -19.94 -3.41 -5.35
CA PRO A 136 -20.97 -2.37 -5.32
C PRO A 136 -21.29 -1.83 -3.92
N ARG A 137 -20.78 -2.45 -2.86
CA ARG A 137 -20.91 -1.94 -1.49
C ARG A 137 -19.90 -0.86 -1.14
N LEU A 138 -18.86 -0.66 -1.96
CA LEU A 138 -17.86 0.39 -1.75
C LEU A 138 -18.38 1.75 -2.22
N GLU A 139 -18.08 2.79 -1.48
CA GLU A 139 -18.18 4.16 -1.96
C GLU A 139 -16.88 4.54 -2.68
N VAL A 140 -16.81 4.27 -3.99
CA VAL A 140 -15.59 4.50 -4.78
C VAL A 140 -15.52 5.95 -5.22
N LEU A 141 -14.51 6.68 -4.70
CA LEU A 141 -14.23 8.08 -5.02
C LEU A 141 -13.26 8.18 -6.20
N GLU A 142 -13.51 9.15 -7.06
CA GLU A 142 -12.64 9.49 -8.21
C GLU A 142 -12.10 10.91 -8.09
N ASN A 143 -11.05 11.22 -8.83
CA ASN A 143 -10.37 12.53 -8.80
C ASN A 143 -9.78 12.91 -7.43
N VAL A 144 -9.44 11.92 -6.62
CA VAL A 144 -8.73 12.08 -5.35
C VAL A 144 -7.38 11.38 -5.39
N ARG A 145 -6.38 11.95 -4.74
CA ARG A 145 -5.06 11.31 -4.66
C ARG A 145 -5.10 10.09 -3.74
N TRP A 146 -5.76 10.23 -2.61
CA TRP A 146 -5.98 9.16 -1.63
C TRP A 146 -7.23 9.46 -0.81
N VAL A 147 -7.75 8.45 -0.12
CA VAL A 147 -8.90 8.58 0.78
C VAL A 147 -8.65 7.77 2.05
N LYS A 148 -9.00 8.36 3.20
CA LYS A 148 -8.98 7.69 4.50
C LYS A 148 -10.41 7.49 4.99
N ASP A 149 -10.70 6.26 5.40
CA ASP A 149 -11.95 5.92 6.07
C ASP A 149 -11.65 5.00 7.26
N GLY A 150 -11.73 5.55 8.46
CA GLY A 150 -11.29 4.87 9.67
C GLY A 150 -9.80 4.53 9.63
N ASN A 151 -9.50 3.26 9.78
CA ASN A 151 -8.14 2.69 9.69
C ASN A 151 -7.84 2.03 8.33
N ARG A 152 -8.58 2.41 7.31
CA ARG A 152 -8.35 2.02 5.92
C ARG A 152 -7.97 3.25 5.10
N ILE A 153 -6.93 3.13 4.30
CA ILE A 153 -6.51 4.20 3.39
C ILE A 153 -6.27 3.57 2.03
N SER A 154 -6.78 4.18 0.98
CA SER A 154 -6.48 3.77 -0.40
C SER A 154 -6.02 4.96 -1.21
N SER A 155 -5.12 4.76 -2.14
CA SER A 155 -4.66 5.80 -3.05
C SER A 155 -4.91 5.44 -4.51
N GLY A 156 -4.94 6.46 -5.35
CA GLY A 156 -4.78 6.31 -6.78
C GLY A 156 -3.46 5.61 -7.13
N GLY A 157 -3.22 5.42 -8.43
CA GLY A 157 -2.08 4.67 -8.91
C GLY A 157 -0.76 5.41 -8.85
N ILE A 158 0.29 4.62 -8.85
CA ILE A 158 1.68 5.01 -9.10
C ILE A 158 2.15 6.10 -8.13
N SER A 159 2.25 7.35 -8.58
CA SER A 159 2.77 8.45 -7.75
C SER A 159 1.86 8.86 -6.59
N ALA A 160 0.56 8.51 -6.62
CA ALA A 160 -0.37 8.81 -5.53
C ALA A 160 -0.03 8.04 -4.25
N GLY A 161 0.61 6.86 -4.37
CA GLY A 161 1.12 6.09 -3.24
C GLY A 161 2.19 6.83 -2.43
N ILE A 162 2.97 7.72 -3.07
CA ILE A 162 3.95 8.57 -2.39
C ILE A 162 3.24 9.61 -1.52
N ASP A 163 2.22 10.31 -2.07
CA ASP A 163 1.45 11.31 -1.31
C ASP A 163 0.72 10.68 -0.12
N MET A 164 0.11 9.51 -0.32
CA MET A 164 -0.53 8.73 0.74
C MET A 164 0.49 8.32 1.82
N SER A 165 1.67 7.85 1.43
CA SER A 165 2.70 7.42 2.39
C SER A 165 3.23 8.59 3.22
N LEU A 166 3.41 9.77 2.62
CA LEU A 166 3.75 11.00 3.36
C LEU A 166 2.64 11.39 4.33
N PHE A 167 1.37 11.23 3.95
CA PHE A 167 0.25 11.43 4.87
C PHE A 167 0.32 10.42 6.04
N ILE A 168 0.61 9.15 5.78
CA ILE A 168 0.77 8.14 6.83
C ILE A 168 1.95 8.49 7.76
N VAL A 169 3.07 8.94 7.22
CA VAL A 169 4.19 9.46 8.04
C VAL A 169 3.73 10.58 8.96
N SER A 170 2.92 11.54 8.45
CA SER A 170 2.40 12.64 9.27
C SER A 170 1.49 12.18 10.40
N GLU A 171 0.67 11.15 10.18
CA GLU A 171 -0.23 10.58 11.18
C GLU A 171 0.52 9.75 12.25
N LEU A 172 1.56 9.04 11.84
CA LEU A 172 2.32 8.15 12.73
C LEU A 172 3.46 8.85 13.48
N THR A 173 3.87 10.03 13.02
CA THR A 173 4.95 10.82 13.63
C THR A 173 4.53 12.28 13.81
N SER A 174 4.79 13.13 12.82
CA SER A 174 4.34 14.53 12.78
C SER A 174 4.32 15.07 11.36
N ILE A 175 3.60 16.18 11.17
CA ILE A 175 3.53 16.89 9.89
C ILE A 175 4.91 17.41 9.48
N GLU A 176 5.73 17.85 10.44
CA GLU A 176 7.09 18.34 10.21
C GLU A 176 8.01 17.23 9.69
N THR A 177 7.86 16.01 10.22
CA THR A 177 8.60 14.84 9.72
C THR A 177 8.20 14.51 8.29
N ALA A 178 6.91 14.55 7.96
CA ALA A 178 6.44 14.30 6.60
C ALA A 178 6.93 15.38 5.61
N GLU A 179 6.91 16.66 6.02
CA GLU A 179 7.44 17.77 5.20
C GLU A 179 8.96 17.65 5.00
N ALA A 180 9.70 17.31 6.06
CA ALA A 180 11.14 17.08 5.97
C ALA A 180 11.45 15.88 5.06
N THR A 181 10.64 14.81 5.13
CA THR A 181 10.76 13.65 4.25
C THR A 181 10.52 14.02 2.79
N ALA A 182 9.42 14.73 2.50
CA ALA A 182 9.11 15.19 1.15
C ALA A 182 10.22 16.10 0.59
N LYS A 183 10.76 17.01 1.42
CA LYS A 183 11.88 17.88 1.06
C LYS A 183 13.16 17.08 0.77
N GLN A 184 13.46 16.07 1.59
CA GLN A 184 14.63 15.19 1.40
C GLN A 184 14.54 14.37 0.12
N MET A 185 13.29 14.01 -0.29
CA MET A 185 13.01 13.32 -1.55
C MET A 185 12.92 14.27 -2.76
N GLU A 186 13.06 15.58 -2.58
CA GLU A 186 12.78 16.59 -3.62
C GLU A 186 11.39 16.41 -4.25
N PHE A 187 10.42 15.90 -3.44
CA PHE A 187 9.07 15.59 -3.88
C PHE A 187 8.09 16.67 -3.44
N ARG A 188 7.26 17.13 -4.37
CA ARG A 188 6.19 18.08 -4.08
C ARG A 188 4.96 17.33 -3.57
N TRP A 189 4.83 17.23 -2.26
CA TRP A 189 3.71 16.56 -1.62
C TRP A 189 2.38 17.24 -1.93
N GLN A 190 1.45 16.45 -2.50
CA GLN A 190 0.06 16.86 -2.73
C GLN A 190 -0.78 16.34 -1.57
N ARG A 191 -1.35 17.27 -0.81
CA ARG A 191 -2.33 16.97 0.24
C ARG A 191 -3.72 17.01 -0.37
N ASN A 192 -4.61 16.09 0.04
CA ASN A 192 -6.03 16.15 -0.34
C ASN A 192 -6.72 17.36 0.26
#